data_10b18dabc473a2a7ed758b336c387b00
#
_entry.id   10b18dabc473a2a7ed758b336c387b00
#
_cell.length_a   1.000
_cell.length_b   1.000
_cell.length_c   1.000
_cell.angle_alpha   90.00
_cell.angle_beta   90.00
_cell.angle_gamma   90.00
#
_symmetry.space_group_name_H-M   'P 1'
#
loop_
_entity.id
_entity.type
_entity.pdbx_description
1 polymer ?
#
loop_
_entity_poly.entity_id
_entity_poly.type
_entity_poly.pdbx_seq_one_letter_code
_entity_poly.pdbx_strand_id
1 'polypeptide(L)'
;MKKRAMVMAVAAMMAAGALTACGGGSKDTAGTVDTKAAEETKAEEKSEETGAEASGEKQVFPAGTVTVYAMGNPQYRQQWFETWLDNHRDIAPDVKIEFVQTKGTADIREKITMTALSGATDDLPDAAMLDPVTIQDLAKAGLLKDETEYLTPLIDKMVDGATTDATISGHIYALPDSVRPQVLFYNKAIFDEYGIDPEMMKTMDGYIEAGRQLKEKSNGEVYLSYIDPTSKTWRYWGRRGLMPSAGAKIWDENGEVVIGSDEGTKKALGALDTMNTEGLLLKTTIMEPALYDAINKKQVATFCIGAFWDEFMRKNCEATKGDWRVMSAPEFEGVNKAGAPVSQYMGIIEKGDNPYSELFRMMWYDFTFDGAAKEEWVKSME
;
A
#
# COMPACT_ATOMS: atom_id res chain seq x y z
N MET A 1 -14.41 -32.88 -39.02
CA MET A 1 -15.27 -31.76 -39.38
C MET A 1 -16.51 -31.73 -38.49
N LYS A 2 -16.42 -31.41 -37.20
CA LYS A 2 -17.54 -31.19 -36.27
C LYS A 2 -17.03 -30.53 -34.99
N LYS A 3 -16.40 -29.35 -35.07
CA LYS A 3 -15.99 -28.49 -33.91
C LYS A 3 -15.86 -27.02 -34.30
N ARG A 4 -16.78 -26.48 -35.12
CA ARG A 4 -16.80 -25.04 -35.48
C ARG A 4 -18.22 -24.43 -35.46
N ALA A 5 -19.09 -24.85 -34.55
CA ALA A 5 -20.47 -24.38 -34.53
C ALA A 5 -20.95 -23.95 -33.10
N MET A 6 -20.05 -23.50 -32.24
CA MET A 6 -20.47 -23.10 -30.87
C MET A 6 -19.87 -21.77 -30.39
N VAL A 7 -19.51 -20.85 -31.29
CA VAL A 7 -18.94 -19.54 -30.95
C VAL A 7 -19.76 -18.35 -31.51
N MET A 8 -20.94 -18.57 -32.09
CA MET A 8 -21.75 -17.49 -32.66
C MET A 8 -23.16 -17.38 -32.10
N ALA A 9 -23.35 -17.56 -30.79
CA ALA A 9 -24.67 -17.44 -30.15
C ALA A 9 -24.74 -16.49 -28.94
N VAL A 10 -23.75 -15.61 -28.71
CA VAL A 10 -23.78 -14.64 -27.59
C VAL A 10 -23.77 -13.18 -28.03
N ALA A 11 -23.85 -12.87 -29.32
CA ALA A 11 -23.80 -11.49 -29.85
C ALA A 11 -25.16 -10.93 -30.32
N ALA A 12 -26.30 -11.40 -29.81
CA ALA A 12 -27.61 -10.93 -30.31
C ALA A 12 -28.66 -10.78 -29.21
N MET A 13 -28.33 -10.12 -28.07
CA MET A 13 -29.34 -9.70 -27.07
C MET A 13 -28.93 -8.42 -26.34
N MET A 14 -28.70 -7.33 -27.08
CA MET A 14 -28.68 -5.97 -26.51
C MET A 14 -29.15 -4.99 -27.58
N ALA A 15 -30.42 -5.00 -27.92
CA ALA A 15 -31.07 -3.92 -28.65
C ALA A 15 -32.60 -4.07 -28.55
N ALA A 16 -33.21 -3.68 -27.43
CA ALA A 16 -34.60 -3.26 -27.40
C ALA A 16 -34.96 -2.73 -25.99
N GLY A 17 -35.12 -1.42 -25.84
CA GLY A 17 -35.62 -0.86 -24.58
C GLY A 17 -35.36 0.65 -24.43
N ALA A 18 -35.57 1.42 -25.47
CA ALA A 18 -35.76 2.87 -25.31
C ALA A 18 -37.12 3.22 -25.96
N LEU A 19 -37.95 3.92 -25.19
CA LEU A 19 -38.99 4.87 -25.58
C LEU A 19 -40.26 4.72 -24.74
N THR A 20 -40.51 5.73 -23.96
CA THR A 20 -41.79 6.41 -23.65
C THR A 20 -41.69 6.99 -22.24
N ALA A 21 -42.09 8.18 -21.91
CA ALA A 21 -42.63 9.32 -22.59
C ALA A 21 -42.71 10.48 -21.57
N CYS A 22 -42.60 11.65 -22.09
CA CYS A 22 -42.96 12.99 -21.61
C CYS A 22 -44.15 13.13 -20.67
N GLY A 23 -44.09 14.22 -19.85
CA GLY A 23 -45.24 15.06 -19.48
C GLY A 23 -45.17 15.44 -17.98
N GLY A 24 -44.76 16.64 -17.61
CA GLY A 24 -45.48 17.86 -17.69
C GLY A 24 -45.79 18.42 -16.31
N GLY A 25 -45.27 19.63 -15.96
CA GLY A 25 -46.10 20.65 -15.36
C GLY A 25 -45.92 21.06 -13.90
N SER A 26 -45.11 22.07 -13.66
CA SER A 26 -45.34 23.30 -12.82
C SER A 26 -46.14 23.29 -11.51
N LYS A 27 -45.58 23.88 -10.46
CA LYS A 27 -45.82 25.20 -9.84
C LYS A 27 -45.64 25.17 -8.33
N ASP A 28 -44.80 26.07 -7.91
CA ASP A 28 -44.76 26.90 -6.71
C ASP A 28 -45.76 26.65 -5.56
N THR A 29 -45.23 26.60 -4.34
CA THR A 29 -45.57 27.63 -3.35
C THR A 29 -44.66 27.56 -2.12
N ALA A 30 -44.18 28.70 -1.70
CA ALA A 30 -43.45 29.00 -0.48
C ALA A 30 -44.39 28.90 0.75
N GLY A 31 -43.81 28.56 1.91
CA GLY A 31 -44.48 28.63 3.20
C GLY A 31 -43.44 28.57 4.32
N THR A 32 -43.15 29.74 4.85
CA THR A 32 -42.35 30.09 6.05
C THR A 32 -43.05 29.72 7.35
N VAL A 33 -42.24 29.66 8.47
CA VAL A 33 -42.57 29.84 9.90
C VAL A 33 -42.91 28.50 10.60
N ASP A 34 -42.37 28.12 11.76
CA ASP A 34 -41.98 28.85 12.95
C ASP A 34 -41.11 27.99 13.89
N THR A 35 -40.26 28.66 14.60
CA THR A 35 -39.47 28.23 15.78
C THR A 35 -40.37 27.85 16.95
N LYS A 36 -40.12 26.74 17.64
CA LYS A 36 -40.39 26.62 19.07
C LYS A 36 -39.42 25.66 19.74
N ALA A 37 -38.70 26.22 20.70
CA ALA A 37 -37.90 25.52 21.68
C ALA A 37 -38.82 24.75 22.66
N ALA A 38 -38.39 23.59 23.08
CA ALA A 38 -38.83 22.95 24.35
C ALA A 38 -37.78 21.95 24.79
N GLU A 39 -37.10 22.33 25.83
CA GLU A 39 -36.82 21.63 27.09
C GLU A 39 -36.22 20.24 27.10
N GLU A 40 -35.02 20.23 27.70
CA GLU A 40 -34.28 19.08 28.25
C GLU A 40 -35.14 18.20 29.14
N THR A 41 -35.12 16.90 28.89
CA THR A 41 -35.35 15.91 29.93
C THR A 41 -34.23 14.88 29.87
N LYS A 42 -33.35 14.90 30.87
CA LYS A 42 -32.40 13.85 31.19
C LYS A 42 -33.18 12.58 31.51
N ALA A 43 -32.94 11.53 30.75
CA ALA A 43 -33.17 10.16 31.15
C ALA A 43 -31.82 9.43 31.14
N GLU A 44 -31.39 9.06 32.34
CA GLU A 44 -30.33 8.09 32.55
C GLU A 44 -30.84 6.72 32.06
N GLU A 45 -30.33 6.25 30.94
CA GLU A 45 -30.43 4.84 30.57
C GLU A 45 -29.14 4.12 30.93
N LYS A 46 -29.30 3.28 31.97
CA LYS A 46 -28.38 2.20 32.28
C LYS A 46 -28.19 1.33 31.05
N SER A 47 -26.99 1.29 30.52
CA SER A 47 -26.58 0.24 29.59
C SER A 47 -26.46 -1.07 30.37
N GLU A 48 -27.45 -1.91 30.24
CA GLU A 48 -27.30 -3.33 30.51
C GLU A 48 -26.43 -3.93 29.37
N GLU A 49 -25.24 -4.32 29.76
CA GLU A 49 -24.39 -5.24 29.02
C GLU A 49 -25.11 -6.58 28.91
N THR A 50 -25.89 -6.78 27.85
CA THR A 50 -26.32 -8.11 27.45
C THR A 50 -25.15 -8.79 26.74
N GLY A 51 -24.27 -9.41 27.51
CA GLY A 51 -23.39 -10.45 27.04
C GLY A 51 -24.26 -11.59 26.48
N ALA A 52 -24.45 -11.63 25.18
CA ALA A 52 -24.92 -12.83 24.51
C ALA A 52 -23.76 -13.84 24.55
N GLU A 53 -23.75 -14.69 25.54
CA GLU A 53 -23.05 -15.97 25.49
C GLU A 53 -23.65 -16.77 24.32
N ALA A 54 -23.05 -16.64 23.14
CA ALA A 54 -23.25 -17.59 22.05
C ALA A 54 -22.56 -18.89 22.47
N SER A 55 -23.37 -19.84 22.99
CA SER A 55 -23.01 -21.26 23.11
C SER A 55 -22.92 -21.87 21.70
N GLY A 56 -21.97 -21.42 20.87
CA GLY A 56 -21.59 -22.06 19.63
C GLY A 56 -20.41 -22.99 19.90
N GLU A 57 -20.47 -24.22 19.41
CA GLU A 57 -19.31 -25.09 19.34
C GLU A 57 -18.17 -24.29 18.69
N LYS A 58 -16.99 -24.23 19.36
CA LYS A 58 -15.80 -23.59 18.80
C LYS A 58 -15.52 -24.23 17.43
N GLN A 59 -15.49 -23.43 16.38
CA GLN A 59 -15.11 -23.91 15.05
C GLN A 59 -13.68 -24.44 15.11
N VAL A 60 -13.48 -25.73 14.80
CA VAL A 60 -12.15 -26.34 14.69
C VAL A 60 -11.82 -26.47 13.22
N PHE A 61 -10.67 -25.92 12.83
CA PHE A 61 -10.19 -25.97 11.46
C PHE A 61 -9.55 -27.33 11.13
N PRO A 62 -9.76 -27.86 9.91
CA PRO A 62 -9.20 -29.16 9.52
C PRO A 62 -7.68 -29.12 9.47
N ALA A 63 -7.05 -30.27 9.66
CA ALA A 63 -5.60 -30.45 9.50
C ALA A 63 -5.14 -30.10 8.08
N GLY A 64 -4.02 -29.41 7.96
CA GLY A 64 -3.43 -29.07 6.66
C GLY A 64 -2.47 -27.89 6.72
N THR A 65 -2.14 -27.33 5.56
CA THR A 65 -1.18 -26.23 5.44
C THR A 65 -1.84 -25.04 4.75
N VAL A 66 -1.82 -23.89 5.42
CA VAL A 66 -2.16 -22.59 4.84
C VAL A 66 -0.95 -22.12 4.03
N THR A 67 -1.09 -22.02 2.72
CA THR A 67 -0.01 -21.59 1.82
C THR A 67 -0.17 -20.12 1.44
N VAL A 68 0.87 -19.32 1.67
CA VAL A 68 0.87 -17.88 1.36
C VAL A 68 1.99 -17.53 0.39
N TYR A 69 1.66 -17.00 -0.78
CA TYR A 69 2.68 -16.45 -1.67
C TYR A 69 3.14 -15.08 -1.20
N ALA A 70 4.45 -14.93 -0.98
CA ALA A 70 5.03 -13.72 -0.42
C ALA A 70 6.26 -13.26 -1.19
N MET A 71 6.56 -11.97 -1.10
CA MET A 71 7.78 -11.37 -1.65
C MET A 71 8.70 -10.87 -0.53
N GLY A 72 9.96 -10.60 -0.88
CA GLY A 72 10.95 -10.10 0.06
C GLY A 72 11.43 -11.18 1.02
N ASN A 73 11.54 -10.85 2.30
CA ASN A 73 11.89 -11.80 3.36
C ASN A 73 10.64 -12.11 4.21
N PRO A 74 9.90 -13.19 3.90
CA PRO A 74 8.64 -13.50 4.59
C PRO A 74 8.84 -14.16 5.97
N GLN A 75 10.08 -14.48 6.36
CA GLN A 75 10.40 -15.27 7.57
C GLN A 75 9.80 -14.67 8.85
N TYR A 76 9.83 -13.35 9.00
CA TYR A 76 9.25 -12.70 10.20
C TYR A 76 7.73 -12.90 10.28
N ARG A 77 7.04 -12.82 9.14
CA ARG A 77 5.60 -13.05 9.10
C ARG A 77 5.27 -14.50 9.37
N GLN A 78 6.00 -15.41 8.74
CA GLN A 78 5.82 -16.82 8.98
C GLN A 78 5.98 -17.15 10.47
N GLN A 79 7.04 -16.69 11.11
CA GLN A 79 7.28 -16.91 12.55
C GLN A 79 6.14 -16.36 13.42
N TRP A 80 5.61 -15.18 13.10
CA TRP A 80 4.49 -14.63 13.85
C TRP A 80 3.23 -15.47 13.68
N PHE A 81 2.88 -15.86 12.46
CA PHE A 81 1.71 -16.69 12.18
C PHE A 81 1.85 -18.10 12.77
N GLU A 82 3.04 -18.66 12.77
CA GLU A 82 3.34 -19.94 13.47
C GLU A 82 3.12 -19.80 14.97
N THR A 83 3.63 -18.74 15.59
CA THR A 83 3.42 -18.46 17.03
C THR A 83 1.94 -18.26 17.34
N TRP A 84 1.19 -17.56 16.46
CA TRP A 84 -0.25 -17.42 16.61
C TRP A 84 -0.96 -18.79 16.58
N LEU A 85 -0.63 -19.65 15.63
CA LEU A 85 -1.18 -21.01 15.55
C LEU A 85 -0.85 -21.83 16.79
N ASP A 86 0.38 -21.71 17.33
CA ASP A 86 0.78 -22.42 18.55
C ASP A 86 -0.06 -21.98 19.76
N ASN A 87 -0.47 -20.73 19.83
CA ASN A 87 -1.33 -20.19 20.87
C ASN A 87 -2.82 -20.51 20.65
N HIS A 88 -3.19 -21.02 19.48
CA HIS A 88 -4.59 -21.30 19.10
C HIS A 88 -4.80 -22.77 18.68
N ARG A 89 -4.06 -23.71 19.31
CA ARG A 89 -4.17 -25.15 19.05
C ARG A 89 -5.54 -25.73 19.43
N ASP A 90 -6.34 -25.02 20.21
CA ASP A 90 -7.71 -25.37 20.54
C ASP A 90 -8.68 -25.25 19.36
N ILE A 91 -8.39 -24.39 18.36
CA ILE A 91 -9.18 -24.25 17.14
C ILE A 91 -8.45 -24.71 15.88
N ALA A 92 -7.12 -24.73 15.88
CA ALA A 92 -6.28 -25.13 14.76
C ALA A 92 -5.21 -26.15 15.17
N PRO A 93 -5.60 -27.35 15.70
CA PRO A 93 -4.66 -28.29 16.36
C PRO A 93 -3.54 -28.78 15.42
N ASP A 94 -3.87 -29.05 14.16
CA ASP A 94 -2.99 -29.66 13.18
C ASP A 94 -2.82 -28.79 11.92
N VAL A 95 -3.02 -27.48 12.04
CA VAL A 95 -2.79 -26.53 10.96
C VAL A 95 -1.34 -26.04 11.01
N LYS A 96 -0.73 -25.93 9.83
CA LYS A 96 0.58 -25.31 9.58
C LYS A 96 0.39 -24.11 8.65
N ILE A 97 1.39 -23.23 8.62
CA ILE A 97 1.43 -22.14 7.63
C ILE A 97 2.79 -22.14 6.93
N GLU A 98 2.78 -21.89 5.63
CA GLU A 98 3.98 -21.81 4.81
C GLU A 98 3.93 -20.56 3.95
N PHE A 99 4.95 -19.70 4.07
CA PHE A 99 5.16 -18.54 3.21
C PHE A 99 6.13 -18.90 2.08
N VAL A 100 5.59 -19.11 0.90
CA VAL A 100 6.37 -19.42 -0.31
C VAL A 100 6.95 -18.14 -0.89
N GLN A 101 8.26 -17.99 -0.83
CA GLN A 101 8.96 -16.82 -1.34
C GLN A 101 8.90 -16.75 -2.87
N THR A 102 8.53 -15.59 -3.40
CA THR A 102 8.45 -15.29 -4.83
C THR A 102 9.39 -14.14 -5.20
N LYS A 103 9.59 -13.93 -6.51
CA LYS A 103 10.42 -12.83 -7.02
C LYS A 103 9.77 -11.44 -6.85
N GLY A 104 8.46 -11.38 -6.63
CA GLY A 104 7.69 -10.15 -6.48
C GLY A 104 6.22 -10.33 -6.86
N THR A 105 5.43 -9.26 -6.74
CA THR A 105 3.98 -9.32 -6.99
C THR A 105 3.62 -9.71 -8.41
N ALA A 106 4.43 -9.35 -9.40
CA ALA A 106 4.24 -9.79 -10.79
C ALA A 106 4.40 -11.32 -10.94
N ASP A 107 5.38 -11.94 -10.27
CA ASP A 107 5.58 -13.40 -10.24
C ASP A 107 4.41 -14.10 -9.52
N ILE A 108 3.92 -13.50 -8.42
CA ILE A 108 2.72 -13.98 -7.72
C ILE A 108 1.52 -14.00 -8.65
N ARG A 109 1.24 -12.87 -9.34
CA ARG A 109 0.14 -12.75 -10.29
C ARG A 109 0.23 -13.81 -11.39
N GLU A 110 1.40 -13.96 -12.00
CA GLU A 110 1.62 -14.93 -13.07
C GLU A 110 1.35 -16.36 -12.59
N LYS A 111 1.91 -16.76 -11.46
CA LYS A 111 1.70 -18.09 -10.88
C LYS A 111 0.23 -18.37 -10.59
N ILE A 112 -0.47 -17.47 -9.90
CA ILE A 112 -1.89 -17.64 -9.58
C ILE A 112 -2.71 -17.74 -10.87
N THR A 113 -2.48 -16.84 -11.82
CA THR A 113 -3.23 -16.83 -13.09
C THR A 113 -2.99 -18.11 -13.90
N MET A 114 -1.75 -18.56 -14.01
CA MET A 114 -1.41 -19.76 -14.76
C MET A 114 -1.97 -21.03 -14.10
N THR A 115 -1.91 -21.13 -12.78
CA THR A 115 -2.50 -22.25 -12.03
C THR A 115 -4.01 -22.29 -12.22
N ALA A 116 -4.69 -21.14 -12.09
CA ALA A 116 -6.14 -21.07 -12.33
C ALA A 116 -6.52 -21.44 -13.77
N LEU A 117 -5.78 -20.96 -14.77
CA LEU A 117 -6.02 -21.28 -16.19
C LEU A 117 -5.79 -22.76 -16.52
N SER A 118 -4.91 -23.45 -15.79
CA SER A 118 -4.69 -24.89 -15.95
C SER A 118 -5.82 -25.75 -15.37
N GLY A 119 -6.70 -25.15 -14.56
CA GLY A 119 -7.77 -25.86 -13.85
C GLY A 119 -7.29 -26.55 -12.56
N ALA A 120 -6.04 -26.39 -12.17
CA ALA A 120 -5.48 -26.96 -10.93
C ALA A 120 -5.79 -26.07 -9.72
N THR A 121 -7.07 -25.84 -9.45
CA THR A 121 -7.52 -24.91 -8.39
C THR A 121 -7.04 -25.31 -7.00
N ASP A 122 -6.84 -26.58 -6.76
CA ASP A 122 -6.33 -27.10 -5.48
C ASP A 122 -4.86 -26.71 -5.22
N ASP A 123 -4.10 -26.40 -6.29
CA ASP A 123 -2.70 -25.96 -6.21
C ASP A 123 -2.57 -24.42 -6.01
N LEU A 124 -3.70 -23.71 -5.98
CA LEU A 124 -3.68 -22.28 -5.67
C LEU A 124 -3.31 -22.05 -4.19
N PRO A 125 -2.56 -20.98 -3.86
CA PRO A 125 -2.31 -20.63 -2.48
C PRO A 125 -3.60 -20.20 -1.78
N ASP A 126 -3.60 -20.18 -0.45
CA ASP A 126 -4.75 -19.69 0.33
C ASP A 126 -4.78 -18.16 0.37
N ALA A 127 -3.61 -17.55 0.44
CA ALA A 127 -3.46 -16.10 0.41
C ALA A 127 -2.19 -15.68 -0.32
N ALA A 128 -2.10 -14.39 -0.64
CA ALA A 128 -0.92 -13.84 -1.30
C ALA A 128 -0.67 -12.38 -0.92
N MET A 129 0.60 -11.99 -0.83
CA MET A 129 1.01 -10.59 -0.71
C MET A 129 0.85 -9.87 -2.05
N LEU A 130 0.06 -8.81 -2.07
CA LEU A 130 -0.34 -8.14 -3.30
C LEU A 130 0.01 -6.65 -3.27
N ASP A 131 0.25 -6.08 -4.44
CA ASP A 131 0.25 -4.64 -4.69
C ASP A 131 -1.05 -4.22 -5.39
N PRO A 132 -1.36 -2.92 -5.47
CA PRO A 132 -2.62 -2.44 -6.06
C PRO A 132 -2.87 -2.92 -7.49
N VAL A 133 -1.82 -3.04 -8.31
CA VAL A 133 -1.96 -3.50 -9.71
C VAL A 133 -2.34 -4.98 -9.76
N THR A 134 -1.67 -5.78 -8.94
CA THR A 134 -1.96 -7.23 -8.87
C THR A 134 -3.36 -7.50 -8.32
N ILE A 135 -3.83 -6.71 -7.34
CA ILE A 135 -5.21 -6.79 -6.84
C ILE A 135 -6.21 -6.55 -7.97
N GLN A 136 -6.02 -5.48 -8.73
CA GLN A 136 -6.93 -5.17 -9.84
C GLN A 136 -7.01 -6.29 -10.88
N ASP A 137 -5.87 -6.86 -11.25
CA ASP A 137 -5.82 -7.93 -12.26
C ASP A 137 -6.49 -9.21 -11.74
N LEU A 138 -6.15 -9.64 -10.52
CA LEU A 138 -6.69 -10.86 -9.94
C LEU A 138 -8.18 -10.73 -9.57
N ALA A 139 -8.63 -9.57 -9.06
CA ALA A 139 -10.04 -9.32 -8.77
C ALA A 139 -10.89 -9.34 -10.04
N LYS A 140 -10.44 -8.68 -11.13
CA LYS A 140 -11.13 -8.73 -12.43
C LYS A 140 -11.19 -10.13 -13.03
N ALA A 141 -10.21 -10.97 -12.70
CA ALA A 141 -10.19 -12.38 -13.11
C ALA A 141 -11.05 -13.29 -12.20
N GLY A 142 -11.67 -12.76 -11.12
CA GLY A 142 -12.44 -13.53 -10.15
C GLY A 142 -11.59 -14.46 -9.29
N LEU A 143 -10.31 -14.13 -9.09
CA LEU A 143 -9.33 -14.94 -8.35
C LEU A 143 -9.09 -14.44 -6.91
N LEU A 144 -9.78 -13.39 -6.47
CA LEU A 144 -9.74 -12.89 -5.10
C LEU A 144 -11.13 -12.93 -4.46
N LYS A 145 -11.17 -13.27 -3.19
CA LYS A 145 -12.40 -13.18 -2.40
C LYS A 145 -12.78 -11.71 -2.19
N ASP A 146 -14.08 -11.46 -2.18
CA ASP A 146 -14.63 -10.17 -1.76
C ASP A 146 -14.62 -10.10 -0.24
N GLU A 147 -13.88 -9.13 0.29
CA GLU A 147 -13.70 -8.91 1.72
C GLU A 147 -14.54 -7.71 2.23
N THR A 148 -15.44 -7.18 1.41
CA THR A 148 -16.22 -5.97 1.74
C THR A 148 -17.01 -6.13 3.03
N GLU A 149 -17.75 -7.22 3.19
CA GLU A 149 -18.56 -7.48 4.38
C GLU A 149 -17.69 -7.60 5.63
N TYR A 150 -16.57 -8.30 5.52
CA TYR A 150 -15.62 -8.49 6.62
C TYR A 150 -14.92 -7.19 7.03
N LEU A 151 -14.49 -6.37 6.06
CA LEU A 151 -13.70 -5.18 6.33
C LEU A 151 -14.53 -3.93 6.68
N THR A 152 -15.78 -3.83 6.19
CA THR A 152 -16.62 -2.64 6.43
C THR A 152 -16.67 -2.22 7.91
N PRO A 153 -16.92 -3.12 8.89
CA PRO A 153 -16.96 -2.74 10.30
C PRO A 153 -15.58 -2.40 10.90
N LEU A 154 -14.50 -2.63 10.17
CA LEU A 154 -13.13 -2.41 10.63
C LEU A 154 -12.49 -1.14 10.05
N ILE A 155 -13.11 -0.51 9.06
CA ILE A 155 -12.54 0.65 8.35
C ILE A 155 -12.18 1.79 9.31
N ASP A 156 -13.05 2.09 10.27
CA ASP A 156 -12.82 3.17 11.24
C ASP A 156 -11.65 2.90 12.22
N LYS A 157 -11.16 1.65 12.27
CA LYS A 157 -9.98 1.27 13.07
C LYS A 157 -8.67 1.39 12.28
N MET A 158 -8.75 1.68 10.98
CA MET A 158 -7.61 1.77 10.07
C MET A 158 -7.22 3.22 9.82
N VAL A 159 -6.03 3.42 9.27
CA VAL A 159 -5.62 4.74 8.76
C VAL A 159 -6.46 5.09 7.52
N ASP A 160 -6.73 6.38 7.34
CA ASP A 160 -7.49 6.88 6.20
C ASP A 160 -6.92 6.37 4.87
N GLY A 161 -7.79 5.85 4.03
CA GLY A 161 -7.44 5.35 2.71
C GLY A 161 -6.78 3.96 2.69
N ALA A 162 -6.69 3.25 3.83
CA ALA A 162 -6.07 1.92 3.90
C ALA A 162 -6.64 0.92 2.88
N THR A 163 -7.93 0.98 2.59
CA THR A 163 -8.61 0.10 1.64
C THR A 163 -8.71 0.65 0.22
N THR A 164 -8.33 1.91 -0.02
CA THR A 164 -8.58 2.60 -1.30
C THR A 164 -8.04 1.84 -2.50
N ASP A 165 -6.79 1.41 -2.44
CA ASP A 165 -6.14 0.69 -3.54
C ASP A 165 -6.65 -0.75 -3.74
N ALA A 166 -7.34 -1.30 -2.74
CA ALA A 166 -7.96 -2.63 -2.78
C ALA A 166 -9.44 -2.58 -3.15
N THR A 167 -10.02 -1.38 -3.28
CA THR A 167 -11.44 -1.19 -3.61
C THR A 167 -11.62 -1.06 -5.12
N ILE A 168 -12.41 -1.95 -5.70
CA ILE A 168 -12.70 -2.00 -7.13
C ILE A 168 -14.21 -2.07 -7.30
N SER A 169 -14.79 -1.09 -7.98
CA SER A 169 -16.24 -1.00 -8.23
C SER A 169 -17.09 -1.09 -6.94
N GLY A 170 -16.59 -0.54 -5.83
CA GLY A 170 -17.27 -0.53 -4.53
C GLY A 170 -17.05 -1.77 -3.67
N HIS A 171 -16.27 -2.75 -4.13
CA HIS A 171 -15.92 -3.96 -3.41
C HIS A 171 -14.45 -4.00 -3.00
N ILE A 172 -14.14 -4.49 -1.80
CA ILE A 172 -12.78 -4.58 -1.26
C ILE A 172 -12.27 -6.01 -1.45
N TYR A 173 -11.17 -6.18 -2.21
CA TYR A 173 -10.65 -7.49 -2.60
C TYR A 173 -9.37 -7.90 -1.89
N ALA A 174 -8.88 -7.13 -0.93
CA ALA A 174 -7.71 -7.55 -0.17
C ALA A 174 -7.66 -6.86 1.19
N LEU A 175 -7.10 -7.57 2.17
CA LEU A 175 -6.89 -7.12 3.54
C LEU A 175 -5.69 -6.15 3.57
N PRO A 176 -5.82 -4.92 4.08
CA PRO A 176 -4.69 -4.02 4.25
C PRO A 176 -3.64 -4.63 5.19
N ASP A 177 -2.39 -4.67 4.74
CA ASP A 177 -1.32 -5.27 5.52
C ASP A 177 -0.37 -4.22 6.09
N SER A 178 0.09 -3.30 5.27
CA SER A 178 0.89 -2.18 5.73
C SER A 178 0.78 -0.99 4.79
N VAL A 179 0.75 0.21 5.39
CA VAL A 179 0.88 1.48 4.70
C VAL A 179 2.20 2.10 5.13
N ARG A 180 3.13 2.24 4.19
CA ARG A 180 4.47 2.78 4.44
C ARG A 180 4.56 4.17 3.81
N PRO A 181 4.49 5.25 4.62
CA PRO A 181 4.54 6.61 4.10
C PRO A 181 5.87 6.88 3.38
N GLN A 182 5.84 7.77 2.39
CA GLN A 182 7.05 8.38 1.87
C GLN A 182 7.57 9.38 2.90
N VAL A 183 8.85 9.23 3.24
CA VAL A 183 9.54 10.11 4.20
C VAL A 183 10.89 10.53 3.62
N LEU A 184 11.43 11.63 4.12
CA LEU A 184 12.79 12.04 3.82
C LEU A 184 13.72 11.53 4.93
N PHE A 185 14.55 10.54 4.61
CA PHE A 185 15.70 10.19 5.43
C PHE A 185 16.84 11.16 5.11
N TYR A 186 17.51 11.69 6.13
CA TYR A 186 18.70 12.52 5.93
C TYR A 186 19.80 12.15 6.94
N ASN A 187 21.04 12.22 6.50
CA ASN A 187 22.18 11.96 7.35
C ASN A 187 22.59 13.26 8.08
N LYS A 188 22.17 13.35 9.37
CA LYS A 188 22.41 14.54 10.19
C LYS A 188 23.90 14.89 10.29
N ALA A 189 24.79 13.88 10.36
CA ALA A 189 26.23 14.14 10.49
C ALA A 189 26.78 14.84 9.24
N ILE A 190 26.30 14.55 8.03
CA ILE A 190 26.66 15.26 6.80
C ILE A 190 26.17 16.72 6.88
N PHE A 191 24.90 16.94 7.26
CA PHE A 191 24.35 18.30 7.35
C PHE A 191 25.05 19.14 8.39
N ASP A 192 25.41 18.56 9.55
CA ASP A 192 26.19 19.23 10.61
C ASP A 192 27.60 19.57 10.11
N GLU A 193 28.28 18.65 9.43
CA GLU A 193 29.64 18.83 8.90
C GLU A 193 29.73 20.01 7.93
N TYR A 194 28.76 20.12 7.02
CA TYR A 194 28.73 21.19 6.03
C TYR A 194 27.97 22.45 6.49
N GLY A 195 27.45 22.48 7.71
CA GLY A 195 26.72 23.61 8.28
C GLY A 195 25.48 23.98 7.45
N ILE A 196 24.67 22.98 7.07
CA ILE A 196 23.43 23.16 6.31
C ILE A 196 22.27 22.83 7.23
N ASP A 197 21.28 23.73 7.31
CA ASP A 197 20.08 23.51 8.09
C ASP A 197 19.12 22.54 7.38
N PRO A 198 18.85 21.34 7.94
CA PRO A 198 17.91 20.39 7.34
C PRO A 198 16.49 20.94 7.17
N GLU A 199 16.08 21.91 8.00
CA GLU A 199 14.73 22.48 7.95
C GLU A 199 14.40 23.13 6.60
N MET A 200 15.41 23.57 5.85
CA MET A 200 15.20 24.10 4.49
C MET A 200 14.62 23.06 3.54
N MET A 201 14.84 21.76 3.79
CA MET A 201 14.36 20.66 2.95
C MET A 201 12.84 20.37 3.09
N LYS A 202 12.10 21.15 3.87
CA LYS A 202 10.64 21.04 3.96
C LYS A 202 9.95 21.38 2.63
N THR A 203 10.57 22.20 1.81
CA THR A 203 10.08 22.53 0.47
C THR A 203 10.96 21.89 -0.60
N MET A 204 10.41 21.64 -1.79
CA MET A 204 11.17 21.06 -2.91
C MET A 204 12.29 22.00 -3.36
N ASP A 205 12.04 23.31 -3.40
CA ASP A 205 13.06 24.30 -3.76
C ASP A 205 14.18 24.32 -2.72
N GLY A 206 13.85 24.29 -1.44
CA GLY A 206 14.83 24.21 -0.36
C GLY A 206 15.60 22.88 -0.37
N TYR A 207 14.97 21.79 -0.76
CA TYR A 207 15.63 20.49 -0.93
C TYR A 207 16.68 20.52 -2.04
N ILE A 208 16.33 21.10 -3.19
CA ILE A 208 17.27 21.29 -4.30
C ILE A 208 18.42 22.21 -3.90
N GLU A 209 18.10 23.32 -3.18
CA GLU A 209 19.11 24.26 -2.71
C GLU A 209 20.06 23.62 -1.68
N ALA A 210 19.57 22.76 -0.80
CA ALA A 210 20.43 21.96 0.08
C ALA A 210 21.42 21.11 -0.71
N GLY A 211 20.96 20.53 -1.83
CA GLY A 211 21.81 19.79 -2.74
C GLY A 211 22.90 20.63 -3.39
N ARG A 212 22.60 21.85 -3.82
CA ARG A 212 23.59 22.79 -4.36
C ARG A 212 24.65 23.14 -3.32
N GLN A 213 24.23 23.44 -2.09
CA GLN A 213 25.14 23.74 -0.98
C GLN A 213 26.03 22.54 -0.62
N LEU A 214 25.48 21.32 -0.57
CA LEU A 214 26.25 20.11 -0.35
C LEU A 214 27.30 19.94 -1.44
N LYS A 215 26.92 20.06 -2.71
CA LYS A 215 27.84 19.93 -3.84
C LYS A 215 28.98 20.97 -3.79
N GLU A 216 28.64 22.24 -3.52
CA GLU A 216 29.63 23.31 -3.44
C GLU A 216 30.61 23.08 -2.27
N LYS A 217 30.07 22.88 -1.05
CA LYS A 217 30.89 22.79 0.16
C LYS A 217 31.71 21.51 0.25
N SER A 218 31.24 20.42 -0.39
CA SER A 218 31.97 19.15 -0.47
C SER A 218 32.88 19.04 -1.69
N ASN A 219 33.01 20.07 -2.54
CA ASN A 219 33.68 20.02 -3.84
C ASN A 219 33.17 18.88 -4.75
N GLY A 220 31.88 18.56 -4.67
CA GLY A 220 31.19 17.52 -5.44
C GLY A 220 31.37 16.09 -4.93
N GLU A 221 31.91 15.90 -3.73
CA GLU A 221 32.10 14.57 -3.14
C GLU A 221 30.81 14.01 -2.51
N VAL A 222 29.87 14.88 -2.09
CA VAL A 222 28.61 14.51 -1.48
C VAL A 222 27.44 14.87 -2.38
N TYR A 223 26.60 13.89 -2.66
CA TYR A 223 25.37 14.02 -3.42
C TYR A 223 24.17 14.24 -2.49
N LEU A 224 23.20 15.04 -2.94
CA LEU A 224 21.94 15.21 -2.22
C LEU A 224 21.23 13.86 -2.06
N SER A 225 21.12 13.10 -3.15
CA SER A 225 20.46 11.80 -3.18
C SER A 225 21.01 10.94 -4.34
N TYR A 226 20.23 9.98 -4.80
CA TYR A 226 20.59 9.08 -5.89
C TYR A 226 19.61 9.17 -7.06
N ILE A 227 20.01 8.69 -8.22
CA ILE A 227 19.14 8.38 -9.35
C ILE A 227 19.48 7.01 -9.91
N ASP A 228 18.49 6.13 -10.04
CA ASP A 228 18.69 4.79 -10.57
C ASP A 228 18.53 4.81 -12.10
N PRO A 229 19.51 4.35 -12.87
CA PRO A 229 19.45 4.36 -14.34
C PRO A 229 18.44 3.35 -14.92
N THR A 230 17.76 2.59 -14.07
CA THR A 230 16.74 1.60 -14.46
C THR A 230 15.32 2.13 -14.28
N SER A 231 14.32 1.30 -14.57
CA SER A 231 12.89 1.61 -14.32
C SER A 231 12.56 1.87 -12.84
N LYS A 232 13.49 1.58 -11.92
CA LYS A 232 13.32 1.87 -10.49
C LYS A 232 13.25 3.38 -10.21
N THR A 233 13.89 4.24 -11.03
CA THR A 233 13.70 5.70 -10.97
C THR A 233 12.23 6.07 -11.14
N TRP A 234 11.55 5.54 -12.15
CA TRP A 234 10.12 5.78 -12.32
C TRP A 234 9.30 5.29 -11.12
N ARG A 235 9.64 4.13 -10.56
CA ARG A 235 8.92 3.54 -9.43
C ARG A 235 9.04 4.39 -8.17
N TYR A 236 10.23 4.80 -7.78
CA TYR A 236 10.48 5.44 -6.48
C TYR A 236 10.46 6.96 -6.56
N TRP A 237 11.12 7.55 -7.54
CA TRP A 237 11.12 9.01 -7.72
C TRP A 237 9.85 9.53 -8.41
N GLY A 238 9.43 8.91 -9.49
CA GLY A 238 8.26 9.32 -10.25
C GLY A 238 6.95 8.98 -9.53
N ARG A 239 6.47 7.76 -9.75
CA ARG A 239 5.11 7.35 -9.38
C ARG A 239 4.80 7.39 -7.88
N ARG A 240 5.75 7.07 -7.02
CA ARG A 240 5.55 7.05 -5.56
C ARG A 240 6.06 8.30 -4.84
N GLY A 241 7.00 9.02 -5.42
CA GLY A 241 7.65 10.19 -4.85
C GLY A 241 7.12 11.50 -5.41
N LEU A 242 7.86 12.08 -6.36
CA LEU A 242 7.66 13.46 -6.82
C LEU A 242 6.30 13.70 -7.45
N MET A 243 5.77 12.78 -8.27
CA MET A 243 4.50 13.01 -8.95
C MET A 243 3.33 13.18 -7.97
N PRO A 244 3.08 12.27 -7.03
CA PRO A 244 2.04 12.48 -6.02
C PRO A 244 2.29 13.71 -5.16
N SER A 245 3.55 13.99 -4.77
CA SER A 245 3.91 15.17 -3.98
C SER A 245 3.62 16.48 -4.72
N ALA A 246 3.75 16.48 -6.04
CA ALA A 246 3.41 17.63 -6.91
C ALA A 246 1.94 17.69 -7.29
N GLY A 247 1.10 16.78 -6.80
CA GLY A 247 -0.32 16.69 -7.16
C GLY A 247 -0.58 16.27 -8.60
N ALA A 248 0.39 15.56 -9.23
CA ALA A 248 0.29 15.12 -10.62
C ALA A 248 -0.89 14.16 -10.85
N LYS A 249 -1.51 14.28 -12.00
CA LYS A 249 -2.60 13.44 -12.45
C LYS A 249 -2.17 12.63 -13.68
N ILE A 250 -2.44 11.31 -13.66
CA ILE A 250 -2.26 10.47 -14.85
C ILE A 250 -3.49 10.51 -15.73
N TRP A 251 -4.69 10.51 -15.10
CA TRP A 251 -6.01 10.60 -15.73
C TRP A 251 -6.79 11.77 -15.15
N ASP A 252 -7.66 12.35 -15.94
CA ASP A 252 -8.65 13.33 -15.49
C ASP A 252 -9.91 12.64 -14.93
N GLU A 253 -10.94 13.44 -14.62
CA GLU A 253 -12.22 12.99 -14.06
C GLU A 253 -13.05 12.18 -15.07
N ASN A 254 -12.74 12.29 -16.36
CA ASN A 254 -13.41 11.55 -17.43
C ASN A 254 -12.65 10.25 -17.80
N GLY A 255 -11.52 9.99 -17.15
CA GLY A 255 -10.64 8.84 -17.45
C GLY A 255 -9.71 9.06 -18.64
N GLU A 256 -9.60 10.28 -19.16
CA GLU A 256 -8.66 10.63 -20.23
C GLU A 256 -7.23 10.76 -19.69
N VAL A 257 -6.25 10.30 -20.46
CA VAL A 257 -4.84 10.36 -20.09
C VAL A 257 -4.32 11.78 -20.21
N VAL A 258 -3.98 12.42 -19.09
CA VAL A 258 -3.52 13.81 -19.01
C VAL A 258 -2.06 13.98 -18.56
N ILE A 259 -1.36 12.92 -18.26
CA ILE A 259 0.01 12.94 -17.71
C ILE A 259 0.98 13.84 -18.51
N GLY A 260 0.83 13.94 -19.83
CA GLY A 260 1.70 14.74 -20.70
C GLY A 260 1.41 16.25 -20.64
N SER A 261 0.24 16.66 -20.21
CA SER A 261 -0.20 18.07 -20.12
C SER A 261 -0.36 18.55 -18.68
N ASP A 262 -0.40 17.67 -17.72
CA ASP A 262 -0.65 17.98 -16.31
C ASP A 262 0.49 18.80 -15.67
N GLU A 263 0.12 19.88 -14.98
CA GLU A 263 1.07 20.82 -14.38
C GLU A 263 1.83 20.19 -13.19
N GLY A 264 1.19 19.31 -12.40
CA GLY A 264 1.85 18.56 -11.32
C GLY A 264 2.94 17.64 -11.88
N THR A 265 2.66 16.98 -13.00
CA THR A 265 3.66 16.14 -13.71
C THR A 265 4.84 16.99 -14.20
N LYS A 266 4.59 18.15 -14.79
CA LYS A 266 5.65 19.07 -15.24
C LYS A 266 6.53 19.55 -14.08
N LYS A 267 5.91 19.94 -12.94
CA LYS A 267 6.63 20.33 -11.71
C LYS A 267 7.52 19.19 -11.18
N ALA A 268 6.96 17.98 -11.08
CA ALA A 268 7.68 16.81 -10.60
C ALA A 268 8.90 16.46 -11.47
N LEU A 269 8.68 16.39 -12.79
CA LEU A 269 9.73 16.07 -13.73
C LEU A 269 10.77 17.19 -13.84
N GLY A 270 10.36 18.46 -13.76
CA GLY A 270 11.25 19.61 -13.71
C GLY A 270 12.18 19.60 -12.52
N ALA A 271 11.68 19.27 -11.32
CA ALA A 271 12.50 19.10 -10.13
C ALA A 271 13.54 17.97 -10.28
N LEU A 272 13.13 16.82 -10.83
CA LEU A 272 14.02 15.69 -11.06
C LEU A 272 15.09 16.04 -12.12
N ASP A 273 14.69 16.69 -13.20
CA ASP A 273 15.61 17.15 -14.26
C ASP A 273 16.63 18.15 -13.72
N THR A 274 16.20 19.13 -12.93
CA THR A 274 17.07 20.09 -12.26
C THR A 274 18.13 19.37 -11.41
N MET A 275 17.70 18.48 -10.51
CA MET A 275 18.63 17.73 -9.66
C MET A 275 19.62 16.87 -10.46
N ASN A 276 19.14 16.26 -11.55
CA ASN A 276 19.97 15.41 -12.40
C ASN A 276 20.97 16.23 -13.25
N THR A 277 20.52 17.31 -13.89
CA THR A 277 21.35 18.16 -14.76
C THR A 277 22.38 18.97 -13.98
N GLU A 278 22.03 19.41 -12.78
CA GLU A 278 22.97 20.08 -11.87
C GLU A 278 23.93 19.09 -11.17
N GLY A 279 23.79 17.78 -11.40
CA GLY A 279 24.66 16.73 -10.85
C GLY A 279 24.55 16.59 -9.34
N LEU A 280 23.36 16.77 -8.78
CA LEU A 280 23.07 16.63 -7.35
C LEU A 280 22.76 15.17 -6.96
N LEU A 281 22.60 14.28 -7.94
CA LEU A 281 22.20 12.89 -7.73
C LEU A 281 23.32 11.93 -8.12
N LEU A 282 23.66 11.00 -7.21
CA LEU A 282 24.57 9.89 -7.50
C LEU A 282 23.87 8.90 -8.44
N LYS A 283 24.49 8.61 -9.59
CA LYS A 283 23.99 7.61 -10.55
C LYS A 283 24.33 6.21 -10.06
N THR A 284 23.38 5.52 -9.47
CA THR A 284 23.57 4.17 -8.91
C THR A 284 22.25 3.43 -8.80
N THR A 285 22.30 2.10 -8.81
CA THR A 285 21.10 1.27 -8.66
C THR A 285 20.72 1.13 -7.18
N ILE A 286 19.46 1.41 -6.85
CA ILE A 286 18.96 1.26 -5.48
C ILE A 286 18.94 -0.22 -5.05
N MET A 287 19.19 -0.45 -3.76
CA MET A 287 19.25 -1.77 -3.12
C MET A 287 20.40 -2.66 -3.63
N GLU A 288 21.45 -2.04 -4.16
CA GLU A 288 22.64 -2.74 -4.62
C GLU A 288 23.88 -2.31 -3.81
N PRO A 289 24.92 -3.16 -3.75
CA PRO A 289 26.11 -2.91 -2.93
C PRO A 289 26.77 -1.55 -3.17
N ALA A 290 26.80 -1.07 -4.41
CA ALA A 290 27.41 0.21 -4.75
C ALA A 290 26.75 1.40 -4.06
N LEU A 291 25.41 1.36 -3.87
CA LEU A 291 24.72 2.40 -3.11
C LEU A 291 25.04 2.31 -1.62
N TYR A 292 25.05 1.11 -1.05
CA TYR A 292 25.39 0.92 0.36
C TYR A 292 26.82 1.36 0.68
N ASP A 293 27.78 1.10 -0.23
CA ASP A 293 29.14 1.60 -0.11
C ASP A 293 29.19 3.13 -0.12
N ALA A 294 28.44 3.79 -0.99
CA ALA A 294 28.35 5.25 -1.04
C ALA A 294 27.74 5.84 0.25
N ILE A 295 26.71 5.18 0.80
CA ILE A 295 26.11 5.57 2.09
C ILE A 295 27.14 5.44 3.21
N ASN A 296 27.83 4.29 3.31
CA ASN A 296 28.84 4.05 4.33
C ASN A 296 30.04 5.03 4.25
N LYS A 297 30.32 5.56 3.06
CA LYS A 297 31.34 6.59 2.81
C LYS A 297 30.81 8.02 2.98
N LYS A 298 29.57 8.20 3.42
CA LYS A 298 28.88 9.51 3.57
C LYS A 298 28.82 10.32 2.27
N GLN A 299 28.72 9.64 1.12
CA GLN A 299 28.65 10.29 -0.19
C GLN A 299 27.21 10.61 -0.63
N VAL A 300 26.19 10.11 0.09
CA VAL A 300 24.77 10.37 -0.18
C VAL A 300 24.10 10.87 1.08
N ALA A 301 23.51 12.05 1.00
CA ALA A 301 23.00 12.76 2.16
C ALA A 301 21.54 12.44 2.49
N THR A 302 20.70 12.09 1.49
CA THR A 302 19.26 11.91 1.70
C THR A 302 18.64 10.80 0.85
N PHE A 303 17.45 10.31 1.32
CA PHE A 303 16.58 9.41 0.56
C PHE A 303 15.11 9.81 0.79
N CYS A 304 14.43 10.27 -0.25
CA CYS A 304 12.98 10.45 -0.23
C CYS A 304 12.32 9.17 -0.73
N ILE A 305 11.92 8.29 0.19
CA ILE A 305 11.48 6.93 -0.14
C ILE A 305 10.54 6.40 0.97
N GLY A 306 9.85 5.31 0.71
CA GLY A 306 9.00 4.65 1.72
C GLY A 306 9.77 4.23 2.97
N ALA A 307 9.11 4.29 4.13
CA ALA A 307 9.70 4.01 5.44
C ALA A 307 10.40 2.62 5.55
N PHE A 308 10.09 1.69 4.63
CA PHE A 308 10.76 0.39 4.56
C PHE A 308 12.29 0.48 4.33
N TRP A 309 12.80 1.63 3.87
CA TRP A 309 14.21 1.85 3.59
C TRP A 309 15.09 1.74 4.86
N ASP A 310 14.53 1.99 6.03
CA ASP A 310 15.21 1.83 7.31
C ASP A 310 15.76 0.39 7.49
N GLU A 311 14.99 -0.63 7.14
CA GLU A 311 15.45 -2.03 7.21
C GLU A 311 16.69 -2.28 6.36
N PHE A 312 16.72 -1.74 5.14
CA PHE A 312 17.87 -1.89 4.24
C PHE A 312 19.11 -1.17 4.75
N MET A 313 18.93 0.04 5.31
CA MET A 313 20.04 0.79 5.89
C MET A 313 20.60 0.10 7.13
N ARG A 314 19.76 -0.38 8.03
CA ARG A 314 20.20 -1.12 9.23
C ARG A 314 21.05 -2.34 8.89
N LYS A 315 20.69 -3.06 7.83
CA LYS A 315 21.40 -4.28 7.41
C LYS A 315 22.71 -4.01 6.69
N ASN A 316 22.83 -2.90 5.97
CA ASN A 316 23.92 -2.71 5.02
C ASN A 316 24.77 -1.46 5.26
N CYS A 317 24.37 -0.55 6.17
CA CYS A 317 25.02 0.76 6.34
C CYS A 317 25.49 0.98 7.78
N GLU A 318 26.26 0.03 8.32
CA GLU A 318 26.75 0.05 9.71
C GLU A 318 27.64 1.29 10.00
N ALA A 319 28.44 1.75 9.03
CA ALA A 319 29.34 2.89 9.23
C ALA A 319 28.62 4.23 9.46
N THR A 320 27.34 4.32 9.12
CA THR A 320 26.51 5.51 9.34
C THR A 320 25.37 5.28 10.34
N LYS A 321 25.47 4.20 11.13
CA LYS A 321 24.51 3.90 12.19
C LYS A 321 24.43 5.04 13.20
N GLY A 322 23.20 5.49 13.48
CA GLY A 322 22.96 6.61 14.41
C GLY A 322 23.00 7.99 13.77
N ASP A 323 23.53 8.16 12.55
CA ASP A 323 23.62 9.44 11.84
C ASP A 323 22.29 9.85 11.19
N TRP A 324 21.40 8.92 10.93
CA TRP A 324 20.18 9.15 10.15
C TRP A 324 19.02 9.69 10.99
N ARG A 325 18.26 10.59 10.36
CA ARG A 325 17.02 11.15 10.89
C ARG A 325 15.94 11.09 9.82
N VAL A 326 14.69 11.29 10.24
CA VAL A 326 13.52 11.26 9.36
C VAL A 326 12.73 12.55 9.53
N MET A 327 12.26 13.08 8.42
CA MET A 327 11.32 14.19 8.36
C MET A 327 10.29 13.96 7.25
N SER A 328 9.26 14.83 7.17
CA SER A 328 8.30 14.80 6.07
C SER A 328 8.99 14.93 4.71
N ALA A 329 8.44 14.29 3.68
CA ALA A 329 8.92 14.48 2.31
C ALA A 329 8.78 15.96 1.90
N PRO A 330 9.68 16.49 1.04
CA PRO A 330 9.62 17.87 0.59
C PRO A 330 8.30 18.19 -0.11
N GLU A 331 7.70 19.32 0.22
CA GLU A 331 6.43 19.77 -0.37
C GLU A 331 6.68 20.67 -1.58
N PHE A 332 5.87 20.52 -2.61
CA PHE A 332 5.80 21.49 -3.70
C PHE A 332 4.91 22.66 -3.30
N GLU A 333 5.29 23.88 -3.69
CA GLU A 333 4.52 25.08 -3.38
C GLU A 333 3.05 24.95 -3.86
N GLY A 334 2.13 25.21 -2.93
CA GLY A 334 0.69 25.12 -3.18
C GLY A 334 0.12 23.69 -3.19
N VAL A 335 0.95 22.67 -2.86
CA VAL A 335 0.52 21.26 -2.80
C VAL A 335 0.94 20.68 -1.46
N ASN A 336 0.01 20.58 -0.53
CA ASN A 336 0.26 19.93 0.76
C ASN A 336 0.02 18.40 0.61
N LYS A 337 0.99 17.70 0.01
CA LYS A 337 0.96 16.24 -0.15
C LYS A 337 2.35 15.65 0.01
N ALA A 338 2.46 14.63 0.85
CA ALA A 338 3.58 13.70 0.79
C ALA A 338 3.42 12.76 -0.42
N GLY A 339 4.49 12.11 -0.84
CA GLY A 339 4.42 11.09 -1.90
C GLY A 339 3.42 9.97 -1.56
N ALA A 340 3.04 9.19 -2.57
CA ALA A 340 2.11 8.09 -2.38
C ALA A 340 2.71 7.01 -1.45
N PRO A 341 1.97 6.54 -0.46
CA PRO A 341 2.45 5.47 0.40
C PRO A 341 2.70 4.19 -0.39
N VAL A 342 3.59 3.36 0.11
CA VAL A 342 3.77 2.00 -0.37
C VAL A 342 2.80 1.12 0.39
N SER A 343 1.66 0.85 -0.20
CA SER A 343 0.65 -0.03 0.40
C SER A 343 0.92 -1.48 0.00
N GLN A 344 0.78 -2.36 0.96
CA GLN A 344 0.81 -3.81 0.80
C GLN A 344 -0.49 -4.40 1.33
N TYR A 345 -0.92 -5.47 0.71
CA TYR A 345 -2.18 -6.14 1.02
C TYR A 345 -1.98 -7.64 1.08
N MET A 346 -2.85 -8.32 1.81
CA MET A 346 -3.03 -9.76 1.76
C MET A 346 -4.34 -10.08 1.04
N GLY A 347 -4.27 -10.67 -0.15
CA GLY A 347 -5.45 -11.15 -0.85
C GLY A 347 -5.72 -12.61 -0.50
N ILE A 348 -6.96 -12.94 -0.13
CA ILE A 348 -7.41 -14.32 0.02
C ILE A 348 -7.82 -14.81 -1.36
N ILE A 349 -7.27 -15.94 -1.78
CA ILE A 349 -7.50 -16.47 -3.13
C ILE A 349 -8.84 -17.17 -3.20
N GLU A 350 -9.60 -16.86 -4.26
CA GLU A 350 -10.86 -17.51 -4.56
C GLU A 350 -10.59 -18.89 -5.20
N LYS A 351 -10.79 -19.93 -4.42
CA LYS A 351 -10.63 -21.32 -4.85
C LYS A 351 -11.78 -22.22 -4.36
N GLY A 352 -12.97 -21.60 -4.20
CA GLY A 352 -14.17 -22.27 -3.72
C GLY A 352 -14.23 -22.37 -2.21
N ASP A 353 -14.68 -23.53 -1.71
CA ASP A 353 -14.83 -23.78 -0.28
C ASP A 353 -13.46 -24.03 0.37
N ASN A 354 -12.81 -22.92 0.74
CA ASN A 354 -11.52 -22.93 1.43
C ASN A 354 -11.71 -22.72 2.92
N PRO A 355 -11.53 -23.76 3.76
CA PRO A 355 -11.73 -23.67 5.19
C PRO A 355 -10.74 -22.69 5.88
N TYR A 356 -9.61 -22.42 5.25
CA TYR A 356 -8.58 -21.56 5.83
C TYR A 356 -8.79 -20.06 5.56
N SER A 357 -9.79 -19.66 4.76
CA SER A 357 -10.10 -18.24 4.53
C SER A 357 -10.41 -17.51 5.82
N GLU A 358 -11.27 -18.11 6.66
CA GLU A 358 -11.63 -17.52 7.97
C GLU A 358 -10.47 -17.55 8.95
N LEU A 359 -9.75 -18.66 9.03
CA LEU A 359 -8.56 -18.76 9.86
C LEU A 359 -7.50 -17.69 9.49
N PHE A 360 -7.32 -17.45 8.18
CA PHE A 360 -6.40 -16.41 7.72
C PHE A 360 -6.86 -15.00 8.11
N ARG A 361 -8.18 -14.71 8.06
CA ARG A 361 -8.73 -13.44 8.54
C ARG A 361 -8.49 -13.24 10.03
N MET A 362 -8.68 -14.28 10.85
CA MET A 362 -8.40 -14.22 12.29
C MET A 362 -6.92 -13.89 12.56
N MET A 363 -6.00 -14.61 11.94
CA MET A 363 -4.57 -14.35 12.06
C MET A 363 -4.20 -12.93 11.59
N TRP A 364 -4.76 -12.49 10.45
CA TRP A 364 -4.53 -11.14 9.95
C TRP A 364 -5.09 -10.07 10.89
N TYR A 365 -6.28 -10.29 11.47
CA TYR A 365 -6.91 -9.35 12.39
C TYR A 365 -6.03 -9.12 13.63
N ASP A 366 -5.59 -10.19 14.26
CA ASP A 366 -4.73 -10.09 15.45
C ASP A 366 -3.37 -9.49 15.10
N PHE A 367 -2.78 -9.88 13.97
CA PHE A 367 -1.54 -9.25 13.48
C PHE A 367 -1.72 -7.73 13.26
N THR A 368 -2.87 -7.30 12.81
CA THR A 368 -3.10 -5.90 12.45
C THR A 368 -3.50 -5.04 13.65
N PHE A 369 -4.37 -5.56 14.53
CA PHE A 369 -5.03 -4.78 15.58
C PHE A 369 -4.62 -5.15 17.01
N ASP A 370 -4.01 -6.30 17.24
CA ASP A 370 -3.49 -6.65 18.57
C ASP A 370 -2.12 -5.99 18.81
N GLY A 371 -2.16 -4.86 19.53
CA GLY A 371 -0.96 -4.08 19.84
C GLY A 371 0.04 -4.83 20.72
N ALA A 372 -0.43 -5.65 21.65
CA ALA A 372 0.43 -6.38 22.60
C ALA A 372 1.22 -7.48 21.89
N ALA A 373 0.56 -8.29 21.05
CA ALA A 373 1.21 -9.32 20.24
C ALA A 373 2.23 -8.70 19.26
N LYS A 374 1.91 -7.54 18.71
CA LYS A 374 2.79 -6.81 17.81
C LYS A 374 4.02 -6.24 18.51
N GLU A 375 3.88 -5.71 19.71
CA GLU A 375 5.01 -5.22 20.52
C GLU A 375 5.96 -6.36 20.92
N GLU A 376 5.43 -7.50 21.31
CA GLU A 376 6.24 -8.68 21.65
C GLU A 376 7.02 -9.18 20.43
N TRP A 377 6.36 -9.22 19.26
CA TRP A 377 7.01 -9.60 18.03
C TRP A 377 8.11 -8.60 17.62
N VAL A 378 7.88 -7.29 17.72
CA VAL A 378 8.91 -6.27 17.44
C VAL A 378 10.11 -6.42 18.37
N LYS A 379 9.89 -6.63 19.67
CA LYS A 379 10.97 -6.87 20.64
C LYS A 379 11.79 -8.13 20.33
N SER A 380 11.17 -9.16 19.75
CA SER A 380 11.88 -10.38 19.37
C SER A 380 12.81 -10.19 18.15
N MET A 381 12.68 -9.07 17.42
CA MET A 381 13.51 -8.75 16.24
C MET A 381 14.68 -7.80 16.57
N GLU A 382 14.71 -7.20 17.75
CA GLU A 382 15.81 -6.38 18.25
C GLU A 382 16.98 -7.22 18.74
#